data_acc7bbe44a41fd4426a5f8596213ec86
#
_entry.id   acc7bbe44a41fd4426a5f8596213ec86
#
_cell.length_a   1.000
_cell.length_b   1.000
_cell.length_c   1.000
_cell.angle_alpha   90.00
_cell.angle_beta   90.00
_cell.angle_gamma   90.00
#
_symmetry.space_group_name_H-M   'P 1'
#
loop_
_entity.id
_entity.type
_entity.pdbx_description
1 polymer ?
#
loop_
_entity_poly.entity_id
_entity_poly.type
_entity_poly.pdbx_seq_one_letter_code
_entity_poly.pdbx_strand_id
1 'polypeptide(L)'
;MGLDFSKVTPPASPTGEAGTEIETVKPYDIVADRKQMNETLVNSDEVDALVSTIEVNNLETIVCFGADAAEEVAKASDIVLNSMNMSQLDESSEMLTSLSKIMSKFDPSELKESTGLFNKLFGNMKKQLEKILDKYHTMGEEVDKIYVQLREYEGEIKQSNRKLEQMFDANVDYYHQLVKYILAGEQGCRELEAYIAQRQADFEATGDLSLIHISEPRD
;
A
#
# COMPACT_ATOMS: atom_id res chain seq x y z
N MET A 1 29.13 26.34 -50.76
CA MET A 1 28.39 25.14 -50.41
C MET A 1 27.69 25.44 -49.09
N GLY A 2 26.38 25.74 -49.17
CA GLY A 2 25.57 25.96 -47.98
C GLY A 2 25.02 24.64 -47.46
N LEU A 3 25.08 24.43 -46.17
CA LEU A 3 24.46 23.28 -45.50
C LEU A 3 22.93 23.39 -45.61
N ASP A 4 22.32 22.42 -46.22
CA ASP A 4 20.87 22.32 -46.39
C ASP A 4 20.26 21.66 -45.15
N PHE A 5 19.59 22.46 -44.30
CA PHE A 5 18.93 22.01 -43.10
C PHE A 5 17.48 21.56 -43.32
N SER A 6 17.00 21.53 -44.56
CA SER A 6 15.62 21.15 -44.89
C SER A 6 15.35 19.63 -44.64
N LYS A 7 16.38 18.84 -44.37
CA LYS A 7 16.27 17.40 -44.09
C LYS A 7 16.49 17.02 -42.62
N VAL A 8 16.62 17.97 -41.71
CA VAL A 8 16.63 17.70 -40.29
C VAL A 8 15.18 17.49 -39.85
N THR A 9 14.73 16.26 -39.94
CA THR A 9 13.49 15.83 -39.26
C THR A 9 13.71 16.03 -37.77
N PRO A 10 12.90 16.84 -37.06
CA PRO A 10 12.98 16.86 -35.61
C PRO A 10 12.76 15.43 -35.10
N PRO A 11 13.48 14.99 -34.06
CA PRO A 11 13.21 13.70 -33.47
C PRO A 11 11.72 13.64 -33.17
N ALA A 12 11.05 12.59 -33.64
CA ALA A 12 9.66 12.36 -33.37
C ALA A 12 9.50 12.54 -31.85
N SER A 13 8.65 13.49 -31.46
CA SER A 13 8.21 13.56 -30.07
C SER A 13 7.83 12.15 -29.68
N PRO A 14 8.33 11.62 -28.57
CA PRO A 14 7.81 10.35 -28.07
C PRO A 14 6.31 10.62 -27.87
N THR A 15 5.51 10.15 -28.82
CA THR A 15 4.08 9.95 -28.60
C THR A 15 4.04 8.99 -27.44
N GLY A 16 3.91 9.56 -26.24
CA GLY A 16 3.73 8.80 -25.03
C GLY A 16 2.42 8.06 -25.11
N GLU A 17 2.44 6.91 -25.76
CA GLU A 17 1.57 5.80 -25.40
C GLU A 17 2.15 5.15 -24.14
N ALA A 18 2.20 5.91 -23.10
CA ALA A 18 2.30 5.41 -21.73
C ALA A 18 1.15 5.99 -20.95
N GLY A 19 -0.03 5.94 -21.54
CA GLY A 19 -1.24 5.74 -20.77
C GLY A 19 -1.16 4.30 -20.28
N THR A 20 -0.37 4.04 -19.26
CA THR A 20 -0.65 2.94 -18.35
C THR A 20 -2.06 3.25 -17.88
N GLU A 21 -3.06 2.56 -18.42
CA GLU A 21 -4.35 2.46 -17.79
C GLU A 21 -4.02 2.13 -16.34
N ILE A 22 -4.23 3.09 -15.47
CA ILE A 22 -4.24 2.84 -14.04
C ILE A 22 -5.41 1.87 -13.90
N GLU A 23 -5.11 0.57 -13.87
CA GLU A 23 -6.09 -0.43 -13.49
C GLU A 23 -6.66 0.08 -12.18
N THR A 24 -7.87 0.57 -12.23
CA THR A 24 -8.58 1.00 -11.03
C THR A 24 -8.85 -0.27 -10.25
N VAL A 25 -7.90 -0.61 -9.36
CA VAL A 25 -8.05 -1.72 -8.42
C VAL A 25 -9.35 -1.46 -7.68
N LYS A 26 -10.32 -2.38 -7.83
CA LYS A 26 -11.58 -2.27 -7.10
C LYS A 26 -11.24 -2.29 -5.60
N PRO A 27 -11.74 -1.34 -4.82
CA PRO A 27 -11.51 -1.36 -3.39
C PRO A 27 -12.04 -2.67 -2.80
N TYR A 28 -11.28 -3.25 -1.87
CA TYR A 28 -11.69 -4.46 -1.16
C TYR A 28 -12.95 -4.19 -0.34
N ASP A 29 -14.00 -4.96 -0.59
CA ASP A 29 -15.28 -4.85 0.12
C ASP A 29 -15.29 -5.80 1.33
N ILE A 30 -14.80 -5.29 2.46
CA ILE A 30 -14.73 -6.01 3.73
C ILE A 30 -16.11 -6.45 4.23
N VAL A 31 -17.19 -5.71 3.88
CA VAL A 31 -18.55 -6.04 4.32
C VAL A 31 -19.11 -7.23 3.55
N ALA A 32 -18.91 -7.22 2.23
CA ALA A 32 -19.32 -8.34 1.37
C ALA A 32 -18.52 -9.60 1.71
N ASP A 33 -17.21 -9.48 1.93
CA ASP A 33 -16.34 -10.58 2.29
C ASP A 33 -16.73 -11.18 3.65
N ARG A 34 -16.95 -10.37 4.68
CA ARG A 34 -17.42 -10.85 5.98
C ARG A 34 -18.75 -11.57 5.89
N LYS A 35 -19.67 -11.06 5.09
CA LYS A 35 -20.97 -11.73 4.87
C LYS A 35 -20.79 -13.10 4.24
N GLN A 36 -19.96 -13.19 3.21
CA GLN A 36 -19.65 -14.45 2.54
C GLN A 36 -18.99 -15.45 3.51
N MET A 37 -18.03 -14.99 4.33
CA MET A 37 -17.40 -15.83 5.33
C MET A 37 -18.39 -16.32 6.38
N ASN A 38 -19.29 -15.47 6.86
CA ASN A 38 -20.33 -15.88 7.80
C ASN A 38 -21.23 -16.97 7.19
N GLU A 39 -21.65 -16.81 5.93
CA GLU A 39 -22.51 -17.78 5.25
C GLU A 39 -21.81 -19.15 5.04
N THR A 40 -20.50 -19.15 4.85
CA THR A 40 -19.75 -20.39 4.55
C THR A 40 -19.18 -21.06 5.80
N LEU A 41 -18.83 -20.30 6.83
CA LEU A 41 -18.11 -20.79 8.01
C LEU A 41 -19.02 -21.09 9.21
N VAL A 42 -20.22 -20.52 9.25
CA VAL A 42 -21.18 -20.85 10.34
C VAL A 42 -21.48 -22.35 10.33
N ASN A 43 -21.24 -23.03 11.45
CA ASN A 43 -21.33 -24.48 11.61
C ASN A 43 -20.41 -25.28 10.67
N SER A 44 -19.24 -24.74 10.33
CA SER A 44 -18.21 -25.48 9.59
C SER A 44 -17.31 -26.30 10.52
N ASP A 45 -16.72 -27.37 9.99
CA ASP A 45 -15.75 -28.20 10.72
C ASP A 45 -14.55 -27.37 11.26
N GLU A 46 -14.17 -26.29 10.56
CA GLU A 46 -13.09 -25.38 10.98
C GLU A 46 -13.47 -24.58 12.23
N VAL A 47 -14.70 -24.07 12.26
CA VAL A 47 -15.21 -23.33 13.42
C VAL A 47 -15.44 -24.29 14.59
N ASP A 48 -15.99 -25.46 14.36
CA ASP A 48 -16.18 -26.50 15.38
C ASP A 48 -14.85 -26.94 16.01
N ALA A 49 -13.79 -27.08 15.21
CA ALA A 49 -12.47 -27.39 15.70
C ALA A 49 -11.93 -26.29 16.63
N LEU A 50 -12.14 -25.00 16.32
CA LEU A 50 -11.77 -23.88 17.17
C LEU A 50 -12.59 -23.84 18.47
N VAL A 51 -13.91 -24.07 18.39
CA VAL A 51 -14.77 -24.17 19.59
C VAL A 51 -14.28 -25.27 20.53
N SER A 52 -13.85 -26.41 19.98
CA SER A 52 -13.36 -27.53 20.77
C SER A 52 -12.07 -27.23 21.57
N THR A 53 -11.37 -26.13 21.25
CA THR A 53 -10.19 -25.69 22.01
C THR A 53 -10.55 -24.94 23.30
N ILE A 54 -11.82 -24.55 23.46
CA ILE A 54 -12.32 -23.83 24.63
C ILE A 54 -12.70 -24.85 25.70
N GLU A 55 -11.90 -24.94 26.75
CA GLU A 55 -12.18 -25.79 27.90
C GLU A 55 -12.93 -25.00 28.96
N VAL A 56 -14.19 -25.30 29.22
CA VAL A 56 -15.07 -24.56 30.15
C VAL A 56 -14.52 -24.47 31.57
N ASN A 57 -13.75 -25.48 31.97
CA ASN A 57 -13.13 -25.57 33.33
C ASN A 57 -11.73 -24.94 33.40
N ASN A 58 -11.22 -24.41 32.28
CA ASN A 58 -9.90 -23.82 32.18
C ASN A 58 -9.99 -22.38 31.71
N LEU A 59 -9.95 -21.44 32.66
CA LEU A 59 -10.07 -20.01 32.40
C LEU A 59 -9.00 -19.50 31.42
N GLU A 60 -7.80 -20.12 31.40
CA GLU A 60 -6.72 -19.72 30.53
C GLU A 60 -7.08 -19.93 29.05
N THR A 61 -7.73 -21.04 28.69
CA THR A 61 -8.17 -21.31 27.31
C THR A 61 -9.24 -20.30 26.84
N ILE A 62 -10.05 -19.79 27.76
CA ILE A 62 -11.08 -18.81 27.48
C ILE A 62 -10.45 -17.42 27.27
N VAL A 63 -9.55 -16.99 28.19
CA VAL A 63 -8.93 -15.67 28.14
C VAL A 63 -7.95 -15.54 26.99
N CYS A 64 -7.21 -16.60 26.66
CA CYS A 64 -6.25 -16.62 25.57
C CYS A 64 -6.88 -16.97 24.22
N PHE A 65 -8.18 -17.25 24.15
CA PHE A 65 -8.84 -17.62 22.91
C PHE A 65 -8.71 -16.52 21.85
N GLY A 66 -8.11 -16.84 20.71
CA GLY A 66 -7.85 -15.89 19.62
C GLY A 66 -6.68 -14.93 19.84
N ALA A 67 -5.94 -15.05 20.96
CA ALA A 67 -4.80 -14.16 21.25
C ALA A 67 -3.71 -14.24 20.17
N ASP A 68 -3.40 -15.43 19.68
CA ASP A 68 -2.41 -15.63 18.61
C ASP A 68 -2.83 -14.91 17.31
N ALA A 69 -4.11 -15.04 16.92
CA ALA A 69 -4.63 -14.36 15.73
C ALA A 69 -4.61 -12.83 15.89
N ALA A 70 -4.94 -12.32 17.08
CA ALA A 70 -4.86 -10.90 17.39
C ALA A 70 -3.42 -10.38 17.36
N GLU A 71 -2.47 -11.14 17.84
CA GLU A 71 -1.04 -10.80 17.81
C GLU A 71 -0.50 -10.74 16.36
N GLU A 72 -0.90 -11.68 15.51
CA GLU A 72 -0.51 -11.66 14.09
C GLU A 72 -1.06 -10.43 13.36
N VAL A 73 -2.31 -10.04 13.60
CA VAL A 73 -2.89 -8.79 13.07
C VAL A 73 -2.12 -7.58 13.56
N ALA A 74 -1.76 -7.53 14.84
CA ALA A 74 -0.97 -6.43 15.40
C ALA A 74 0.41 -6.33 14.76
N LYS A 75 1.13 -7.45 14.63
CA LYS A 75 2.43 -7.51 13.94
C LYS A 75 2.34 -7.05 12.48
N ALA A 76 1.32 -7.49 11.75
CA ALA A 76 1.09 -7.07 10.38
C ALA A 76 0.85 -5.56 10.28
N SER A 77 0.04 -5.00 11.19
CA SER A 77 -0.22 -3.56 11.26
C SER A 77 1.04 -2.75 11.51
N ASP A 78 1.90 -3.20 12.44
CA ASP A 78 3.17 -2.55 12.74
C ASP A 78 4.12 -2.57 11.53
N ILE A 79 4.17 -3.66 10.78
CA ILE A 79 4.96 -3.75 9.55
C ILE A 79 4.46 -2.75 8.51
N VAL A 80 3.13 -2.61 8.32
CA VAL A 80 2.55 -1.63 7.39
C VAL A 80 2.94 -0.22 7.81
N LEU A 81 2.71 0.16 9.06
CA LEU A 81 3.03 1.48 9.58
C LEU A 81 4.51 1.84 9.41
N ASN A 82 5.40 0.89 9.73
CA ASN A 82 6.85 1.10 9.60
C ASN A 82 7.36 1.09 8.16
N SER A 83 6.60 0.53 7.21
CA SER A 83 7.00 0.47 5.80
C SER A 83 6.58 1.71 4.99
N MET A 84 5.69 2.55 5.52
CA MET A 84 5.25 3.79 4.87
C MET A 84 6.31 4.87 5.05
N ASN A 85 7.24 4.94 4.10
CA ASN A 85 8.30 5.95 4.13
C ASN A 85 7.82 7.22 3.41
N MET A 86 7.34 8.20 4.17
CA MET A 86 6.84 9.49 3.64
C MET A 86 7.96 10.34 3.02
N SER A 87 9.23 10.11 3.38
CA SER A 87 10.36 10.90 2.87
C SER A 87 10.56 10.81 1.36
N GLN A 88 10.20 9.68 0.74
CA GLN A 88 10.33 9.49 -0.71
C GLN A 88 9.43 10.43 -1.52
N LEU A 89 8.26 10.79 -1.01
CA LEU A 89 7.35 11.74 -1.67
C LEU A 89 7.91 13.16 -1.66
N ASP A 90 8.55 13.57 -0.57
CA ASP A 90 9.14 14.89 -0.43
C ASP A 90 10.35 15.07 -1.37
N GLU A 91 11.23 14.09 -1.44
CA GLU A 91 12.40 14.09 -2.31
C GLU A 91 12.04 14.13 -3.80
N SER A 92 11.02 13.36 -4.22
CA SER A 92 10.52 13.40 -5.60
C SER A 92 9.90 14.77 -5.96
N SER A 93 9.22 15.41 -5.03
CA SER A 93 8.66 16.76 -5.19
C SER A 93 9.75 17.82 -5.34
N GLU A 94 10.84 17.71 -4.58
CA GLU A 94 12.00 18.60 -4.71
C GLU A 94 12.69 18.45 -6.06
N MET A 95 12.82 17.23 -6.57
CA MET A 95 13.40 17.00 -7.90
C MET A 95 12.52 17.55 -9.03
N LEU A 96 11.20 17.37 -8.98
CA LEU A 96 10.29 17.95 -9.95
C LEU A 96 10.34 19.48 -9.92
N THR A 97 10.47 20.07 -8.72
CA THR A 97 10.65 21.51 -8.55
C THR A 97 11.98 21.98 -9.16
N SER A 98 13.04 21.23 -8.98
CA SER A 98 14.35 21.53 -9.57
C SER A 98 14.33 21.41 -11.08
N LEU A 99 13.70 20.38 -11.62
CA LEU A 99 13.47 20.23 -13.07
C LEU A 99 12.68 21.41 -13.64
N SER A 100 11.60 21.83 -12.97
CA SER A 100 10.80 23.00 -13.38
C SER A 100 11.65 24.27 -13.41
N LYS A 101 12.53 24.47 -12.42
CA LYS A 101 13.45 25.62 -12.40
C LYS A 101 14.47 25.59 -13.55
N ILE A 102 14.98 24.41 -13.90
CA ILE A 102 15.88 24.25 -15.03
C ILE A 102 15.14 24.56 -16.32
N MET A 103 13.96 23.98 -16.50
CA MET A 103 13.13 24.19 -17.68
C MET A 103 12.71 25.67 -17.85
N SER A 104 12.47 26.39 -16.75
CA SER A 104 12.13 27.83 -16.81
C SER A 104 13.29 28.72 -17.27
N LYS A 105 14.52 28.24 -17.18
CA LYS A 105 15.73 28.94 -17.70
C LYS A 105 15.95 28.69 -19.19
N PHE A 106 15.18 27.79 -19.79
CA PHE A 106 15.27 27.50 -21.21
C PHE A 106 14.47 28.52 -22.02
N ASP A 107 15.17 29.39 -22.73
CA ASP A 107 14.58 30.38 -23.63
C ASP A 107 15.00 30.12 -25.08
N PRO A 108 14.11 29.51 -25.90
CA PRO A 108 14.41 29.26 -27.30
C PRO A 108 14.66 30.52 -28.13
N SER A 109 14.25 31.71 -27.66
CA SER A 109 14.46 32.98 -28.36
C SER A 109 15.94 33.41 -28.30
N GLU A 110 16.68 33.07 -27.24
CA GLU A 110 18.12 33.35 -27.15
C GLU A 110 18.89 32.75 -28.36
N LEU A 111 18.47 31.56 -28.83
CA LEU A 111 19.06 30.93 -30.01
C LEU A 111 18.69 31.60 -31.32
N LYS A 112 17.47 32.17 -31.42
CA LYS A 112 16.99 32.88 -32.62
C LYS A 112 17.62 34.27 -32.73
N GLU A 113 17.78 34.98 -31.62
CA GLU A 113 18.40 36.30 -31.60
C GLU A 113 19.89 36.25 -31.99
N SER A 114 20.60 35.19 -31.56
CA SER A 114 22.00 34.98 -31.95
C SER A 114 22.17 34.80 -33.46
N THR A 115 21.19 34.21 -34.17
CA THR A 115 21.24 34.01 -35.62
C THR A 115 20.86 35.26 -36.40
N GLY A 116 20.04 36.17 -35.84
CA GLY A 116 19.64 37.41 -36.47
C GLY A 116 20.70 38.52 -36.48
N LEU A 117 21.63 38.46 -35.56
CA LEU A 117 22.72 39.45 -35.41
C LEU A 117 23.98 39.10 -36.24
N PHE A 118 23.94 38.03 -37.02
CA PHE A 118 25.09 37.53 -37.79
C PHE A 118 25.68 38.52 -38.80
N ASN A 119 24.99 39.58 -39.09
CA ASN A 119 25.45 40.54 -40.13
C ASN A 119 26.20 41.76 -39.64
N LYS A 120 26.40 41.97 -38.35
CA LYS A 120 26.96 43.24 -37.86
C LYS A 120 28.25 43.27 -37.04
N LEU A 121 28.72 42.19 -36.39
CA LEU A 121 29.88 42.30 -35.52
C LEU A 121 30.65 40.96 -35.31
N PHE A 122 31.65 40.73 -36.15
CA PHE A 122 32.44 39.48 -36.21
C PHE A 122 33.34 39.17 -35.01
N GLY A 123 33.53 40.05 -34.03
CA GLY A 123 34.54 39.88 -32.96
C GLY A 123 34.05 39.32 -31.62
N ASN A 124 32.81 39.66 -31.19
CA ASN A 124 32.29 39.24 -29.87
C ASN A 124 31.30 38.09 -29.89
N MET A 125 30.87 37.71 -31.06
CA MET A 125 29.80 36.72 -31.27
C MET A 125 30.21 35.29 -30.92
N LYS A 126 31.44 34.93 -31.23
CA LYS A 126 31.96 33.58 -30.89
C LYS A 126 31.90 33.32 -29.39
N LYS A 127 32.31 34.33 -28.57
CA LYS A 127 32.25 34.22 -27.12
C LYS A 127 30.84 34.20 -26.55
N GLN A 128 29.89 34.91 -27.19
CA GLN A 128 28.48 34.88 -26.76
C GLN A 128 27.84 33.55 -27.12
N LEU A 129 28.10 33.01 -28.30
CA LEU A 129 27.61 31.70 -28.74
C LEU A 129 28.19 30.60 -27.88
N GLU A 130 29.49 30.64 -27.56
CA GLU A 130 30.17 29.72 -26.63
C GLU A 130 29.49 29.74 -25.26
N LYS A 131 29.19 30.92 -24.68
CA LYS A 131 28.48 31.02 -23.40
C LYS A 131 27.04 30.45 -23.44
N ILE A 132 26.33 30.63 -24.52
CA ILE A 132 24.99 30.08 -24.70
C ILE A 132 25.08 28.54 -24.80
N LEU A 133 26.02 28.03 -25.60
CA LEU A 133 26.25 26.59 -25.71
C LEU A 133 26.68 25.96 -24.38
N ASP A 134 27.56 26.61 -23.65
CA ASP A 134 27.99 26.13 -22.31
C ASP A 134 26.80 26.13 -21.33
N LYS A 135 25.95 27.18 -21.35
CA LYS A 135 24.73 27.25 -20.54
C LYS A 135 23.80 26.04 -20.83
N TYR A 136 23.53 25.78 -22.12
CA TYR A 136 22.64 24.67 -22.50
C TYR A 136 23.29 23.30 -22.28
N HIS A 137 24.60 23.18 -22.44
CA HIS A 137 25.31 21.94 -22.10
C HIS A 137 25.20 21.63 -20.61
N THR A 138 25.47 22.62 -19.74
CA THR A 138 25.32 22.49 -18.29
C THR A 138 23.89 22.14 -17.87
N MET A 139 22.89 22.78 -18.51
CA MET A 139 21.48 22.46 -18.28
C MET A 139 21.13 21.02 -18.70
N GLY A 140 21.68 20.54 -19.81
CA GLY A 140 21.53 19.16 -20.25
C GLY A 140 22.09 18.17 -19.21
N GLU A 141 23.28 18.41 -18.71
CA GLU A 141 23.89 17.60 -17.66
C GLU A 141 23.08 17.59 -16.34
N GLU A 142 22.49 18.72 -15.96
CA GLU A 142 21.60 18.81 -14.80
C GLU A 142 20.30 18.01 -15.01
N VAL A 143 19.72 18.08 -16.20
CA VAL A 143 18.53 17.32 -16.57
C VAL A 143 18.82 15.82 -16.58
N ASP A 144 19.97 15.39 -17.13
CA ASP A 144 20.37 14.00 -17.15
C ASP A 144 20.55 13.42 -15.72
N LYS A 145 21.12 14.19 -14.81
CA LYS A 145 21.22 13.78 -13.40
C LYS A 145 19.85 13.57 -12.77
N ILE A 146 18.92 14.51 -12.97
CA ILE A 146 17.55 14.39 -12.47
C ILE A 146 16.85 13.19 -13.11
N TYR A 147 17.06 12.95 -14.40
CA TYR A 147 16.48 11.79 -15.09
C TYR A 147 16.96 10.47 -14.46
N VAL A 148 18.26 10.33 -14.18
CA VAL A 148 18.81 9.14 -13.51
C VAL A 148 18.16 8.96 -12.14
N GLN A 149 18.09 10.01 -11.34
CA GLN A 149 17.44 9.98 -10.02
C GLN A 149 15.96 9.58 -10.10
N LEU A 150 15.20 10.15 -11.04
CA LEU A 150 13.80 9.79 -11.24
C LEU A 150 13.63 8.30 -11.62
N ARG A 151 14.58 7.74 -12.38
CA ARG A 151 14.58 6.31 -12.70
C ARG A 151 14.84 5.43 -11.49
N GLU A 152 15.73 5.84 -10.60
CA GLU A 152 15.97 5.15 -9.33
C GLU A 152 14.70 5.17 -8.48
N TYR A 153 14.06 6.33 -8.31
CA TYR A 153 12.79 6.46 -7.59
C TYR A 153 11.65 5.63 -8.20
N GLU A 154 11.54 5.62 -9.53
CA GLU A 154 10.57 4.74 -10.20
C GLU A 154 10.77 3.27 -9.79
N GLY A 155 12.02 2.83 -9.70
CA GLY A 155 12.38 1.49 -9.24
C GLY A 155 11.96 1.24 -7.78
N GLU A 156 12.26 2.17 -6.90
CA GLU A 156 11.90 2.10 -5.48
C GLU A 156 10.40 2.12 -5.24
N ILE A 157 9.65 2.99 -5.95
CA ILE A 157 8.19 3.03 -5.87
C ILE A 157 7.58 1.71 -6.34
N LYS A 158 8.06 1.14 -7.45
CA LYS A 158 7.59 -0.17 -7.92
C LYS A 158 7.86 -1.28 -6.91
N GLN A 159 9.01 -1.26 -6.25
CA GLN A 159 9.33 -2.22 -5.20
C GLN A 159 8.44 -2.02 -3.97
N SER A 160 8.23 -0.78 -3.55
CA SER A 160 7.34 -0.44 -2.43
C SER A 160 5.90 -0.87 -2.71
N ASN A 161 5.39 -0.63 -3.91
CA ASN A 161 4.04 -1.06 -4.30
C ASN A 161 3.88 -2.58 -4.22
N ARG A 162 4.83 -3.35 -4.77
CA ARG A 162 4.80 -4.82 -4.65
C ARG A 162 4.81 -5.29 -3.21
N LYS A 163 5.61 -4.63 -2.36
CA LYS A 163 5.63 -4.94 -0.93
C LYS A 163 4.29 -4.64 -0.28
N LEU A 164 3.66 -3.50 -0.61
CA LEU A 164 2.34 -3.14 -0.09
C LEU A 164 1.25 -4.11 -0.55
N GLU A 165 1.30 -4.59 -1.81
CA GLU A 165 0.39 -5.63 -2.31
C GLU A 165 0.52 -6.92 -1.48
N GLN A 166 1.75 -7.41 -1.27
CA GLN A 166 1.99 -8.60 -0.45
C GLN A 166 1.51 -8.44 1.00
N MET A 167 1.68 -7.23 1.56
CA MET A 167 1.22 -6.93 2.90
C MET A 167 -0.30 -6.82 2.97
N PHE A 168 -0.94 -6.32 1.92
CA PHE A 168 -2.40 -6.29 1.82
C PHE A 168 -2.97 -7.71 1.80
N ASP A 169 -2.43 -8.59 0.96
CA ASP A 169 -2.86 -9.98 0.87
C ASP A 169 -2.71 -10.70 2.23
N ALA A 170 -1.56 -10.52 2.88
CA ALA A 170 -1.33 -11.07 4.22
C ALA A 170 -2.32 -10.53 5.27
N ASN A 171 -2.66 -9.24 5.22
CA ASN A 171 -3.66 -8.65 6.10
C ASN A 171 -5.06 -9.23 5.88
N VAL A 172 -5.44 -9.52 4.63
CA VAL A 172 -6.71 -10.19 4.32
C VAL A 172 -6.73 -11.59 4.92
N ASP A 173 -5.63 -12.35 4.80
CA ASP A 173 -5.51 -13.69 5.39
C ASP A 173 -5.63 -13.65 6.94
N TYR A 174 -4.95 -12.71 7.60
CA TYR A 174 -5.08 -12.52 9.06
C TYR A 174 -6.50 -12.12 9.46
N TYR A 175 -7.14 -11.24 8.70
CA TYR A 175 -8.52 -10.87 8.90
C TYR A 175 -9.45 -12.09 8.81
N HIS A 176 -9.26 -12.95 7.80
CA HIS A 176 -10.03 -14.18 7.66
C HIS A 176 -9.84 -15.12 8.86
N GLN A 177 -8.61 -15.26 9.37
CA GLN A 177 -8.37 -16.04 10.59
C GLN A 177 -9.10 -15.44 11.80
N LEU A 178 -9.01 -14.13 11.99
CA LEU A 178 -9.70 -13.45 13.10
C LEU A 178 -11.21 -13.65 13.04
N VAL A 179 -11.81 -13.59 11.84
CA VAL A 179 -13.26 -13.84 11.66
C VAL A 179 -13.62 -15.26 12.07
N LYS A 180 -12.80 -16.28 11.78
CA LYS A 180 -13.01 -17.66 12.24
C LYS A 180 -13.05 -17.76 13.77
N TYR A 181 -12.10 -17.11 14.47
CA TYR A 181 -12.10 -17.05 15.92
C TYR A 181 -13.32 -16.34 16.50
N ILE A 182 -13.77 -15.25 15.85
CA ILE A 182 -14.99 -14.54 16.28
C ILE A 182 -16.20 -15.47 16.15
N LEU A 183 -16.38 -16.14 15.01
CA LEU A 183 -17.48 -17.07 14.80
C LEU A 183 -17.45 -18.25 15.76
N ALA A 184 -16.25 -18.80 16.05
CA ALA A 184 -16.08 -19.85 17.04
C ALA A 184 -16.41 -19.38 18.45
N GLY A 185 -16.00 -18.18 18.85
CA GLY A 185 -16.36 -17.58 20.11
C GLY A 185 -17.87 -17.39 20.26
N GLU A 186 -18.54 -16.86 19.21
CA GLU A 186 -19.99 -16.71 19.18
C GLU A 186 -20.72 -18.05 19.28
N GLN A 187 -20.22 -19.09 18.61
CA GLN A 187 -20.76 -20.44 18.69
C GLN A 187 -20.56 -21.02 20.09
N GLY A 188 -19.35 -20.92 20.65
CA GLY A 188 -19.04 -21.38 22.00
C GLY A 188 -19.93 -20.74 23.06
N CYS A 189 -20.20 -19.43 22.95
CA CYS A 189 -21.15 -18.74 23.83
C CYS A 189 -22.56 -19.33 23.73
N ARG A 190 -23.08 -19.57 22.53
CA ARG A 190 -24.41 -20.18 22.34
C ARG A 190 -24.50 -21.58 22.93
N GLU A 191 -23.46 -22.39 22.73
CA GLU A 191 -23.40 -23.76 23.29
C GLU A 191 -23.33 -23.76 24.81
N LEU A 192 -22.58 -22.82 25.40
CA LEU A 192 -22.52 -22.64 26.87
C LEU A 192 -23.86 -22.19 27.44
N GLU A 193 -24.53 -21.24 26.81
CA GLU A 193 -25.85 -20.77 27.22
C GLU A 193 -26.88 -21.92 27.20
N ALA A 194 -26.85 -22.75 26.13
CA ALA A 194 -27.71 -23.92 26.04
C ALA A 194 -27.41 -24.96 27.13
N TYR A 195 -26.12 -25.18 27.41
CA TYR A 195 -25.69 -26.09 28.49
C TYR A 195 -26.11 -25.61 29.85
N ILE A 196 -25.96 -24.32 30.17
CA ILE A 196 -26.40 -23.72 31.43
C ILE A 196 -27.91 -23.85 31.58
N ALA A 197 -28.68 -23.54 30.54
CA ALA A 197 -30.14 -23.66 30.58
C ALA A 197 -30.60 -25.11 30.84
N GLN A 198 -29.90 -26.10 30.24
CA GLN A 198 -30.19 -27.51 30.47
C GLN A 198 -29.86 -27.91 31.91
N ARG A 199 -28.73 -27.50 32.45
CA ARG A 199 -28.34 -27.77 33.84
C ARG A 199 -29.29 -27.16 34.87
N GLN A 200 -29.80 -25.97 34.62
CA GLN A 200 -30.82 -25.34 35.42
C GLN A 200 -32.13 -26.14 35.43
N ALA A 201 -32.56 -26.57 34.25
CA ALA A 201 -33.76 -27.42 34.16
C ALA A 201 -33.61 -28.80 34.84
N ASP A 202 -32.42 -29.43 34.73
CA ASP A 202 -32.10 -30.66 35.42
C ASP A 202 -32.10 -30.48 36.96
N PHE A 203 -31.56 -29.35 37.43
CA PHE A 203 -31.62 -28.96 38.84
C PHE A 203 -33.07 -28.80 39.35
N GLU A 204 -33.88 -28.05 38.61
CA GLU A 204 -35.29 -27.85 38.99
C GLU A 204 -36.07 -29.20 39.04
N ALA A 205 -35.69 -30.12 38.17
CA ALA A 205 -36.32 -31.45 38.15
C ALA A 205 -35.87 -32.40 39.23
N THR A 206 -34.59 -32.34 39.62
CA THR A 206 -33.96 -33.33 40.55
C THR A 206 -33.70 -32.76 41.93
N GLY A 207 -33.56 -31.43 42.11
CA GLY A 207 -33.17 -30.78 43.35
C GLY A 207 -31.68 -31.01 43.73
N ASP A 208 -30.87 -31.53 42.80
CA ASP A 208 -29.44 -31.85 43.04
C ASP A 208 -28.56 -30.61 42.87
N LEU A 209 -28.12 -30.03 44.00
CA LEU A 209 -27.26 -28.85 44.06
C LEU A 209 -25.90 -29.02 43.36
N SER A 210 -25.45 -30.24 43.13
CA SER A 210 -24.19 -30.51 42.40
C SER A 210 -24.22 -30.04 40.95
N LEU A 211 -25.42 -29.85 40.38
CA LEU A 211 -25.65 -29.42 39.01
C LEU A 211 -25.49 -27.91 38.79
N ILE A 212 -25.47 -27.08 39.90
CA ILE A 212 -25.41 -25.59 39.79
C ILE A 212 -23.99 -25.07 39.91
N HIS A 213 -23.03 -25.83 40.38
CA HIS A 213 -21.66 -25.37 40.65
C HIS A 213 -20.89 -24.83 39.41
N ILE A 214 -21.44 -24.99 38.21
CA ILE A 214 -20.86 -24.51 36.97
C ILE A 214 -21.34 -23.07 36.63
N SER A 215 -22.44 -22.58 37.25
CA SER A 215 -23.04 -21.30 36.93
C SER A 215 -22.65 -20.15 37.86
N GLU A 216 -21.96 -20.41 38.95
CA GLU A 216 -21.46 -19.37 39.85
C GLU A 216 -20.03 -18.96 39.46
N PRO A 217 -19.79 -17.66 39.12
CA PRO A 217 -18.41 -17.18 38.97
C PRO A 217 -17.69 -17.33 40.31
N ARG A 218 -16.57 -18.01 40.33
CA ARG A 218 -15.67 -18.03 41.51
C ARG A 218 -15.08 -16.63 41.62
N ASP A 219 -15.38 -15.92 42.71
CA ASP A 219 -14.74 -14.67 43.12
C ASP A 219 -13.21 -14.81 43.25
#